data_e9a0fb496bd4f9b55de009f2dbf5b6ca
#
_entry.id   e9a0fb496bd4f9b55de009f2dbf5b6ca
#
_cell.length_a   1.000
_cell.length_b   1.000
_cell.length_c   1.000
_cell.angle_alpha   90.00
_cell.angle_beta   90.00
_cell.angle_gamma   90.00
#
_symmetry.space_group_name_H-M   'P 1'
#
loop_
_entity.id
_entity.type
_entity.pdbx_description
1 polymer ?
#
loop_
_entity_poly.entity_id
_entity_poly.type
_entity_poly.pdbx_seq_one_letter_code
_entity_poly.pdbx_strand_id
1 'polypeptide(L)'
;MKQAPTQPPLGEVGWGLIILKLMRPYLLLTPGPLTTTESVKSAMMSDWCTWDKDYNEGVVEVIRKQLVGIATSRPEEYTAVLMQGSGTFCVEATLGSTVRPEDHLLVAANGAYGKRMGVIAEYYGLNCHVMKFDETQAVDPAAIDVYLTEHKEVTHVSVVHCETTTGVLNPLEEIAAVVKRHGKTLIVDAMSSFGGVPIDMAQLGIDFLISSANKCIQGVPGFGFIIARRSLLERCKGVARSLSLDIYDQWETMEKGHGKWRFTSPTHVVRAFMQALTELKEEGGVAARHVRYCENHRVLVEGMRSLGYKTLLADEWQSPVITSFYYPSAAFDFQSFYQSLKAKGFVIYPGKISQADTFRIGNIGDVHPDDFRRLVEAIKEL
;
A
#
# COMPACT_ATOMS: atom_id res chain seq x y z
N MET A 1 21.61 53.01 -33.73
CA MET A 1 20.87 52.56 -32.57
C MET A 1 19.55 51.98 -33.01
N LYS A 2 19.42 50.65 -33.03
CA LYS A 2 18.15 49.96 -33.33
C LYS A 2 17.51 49.62 -32.00
N GLN A 3 16.29 50.13 -31.74
CA GLN A 3 15.50 49.82 -30.57
C GLN A 3 15.07 48.34 -30.59
N ALA A 4 15.24 47.64 -29.49
CA ALA A 4 14.70 46.30 -29.27
C ALA A 4 13.17 46.33 -29.16
N PRO A 5 12.43 45.31 -29.63
CA PRO A 5 10.98 45.27 -29.52
C PRO A 5 10.58 45.05 -28.08
N THR A 6 9.70 45.91 -27.57
CA THR A 6 9.05 45.78 -26.25
C THR A 6 8.11 44.57 -26.25
N GLN A 7 8.31 43.64 -25.32
CA GLN A 7 7.35 42.57 -25.10
C GLN A 7 6.03 43.15 -24.53
N PRO A 8 4.86 42.65 -24.99
CA PRO A 8 3.58 43.04 -24.41
C PRO A 8 3.44 42.53 -22.98
N PRO A 9 2.72 43.20 -22.05
CA PRO A 9 2.49 42.73 -20.71
C PRO A 9 1.67 41.46 -20.71
N LEU A 10 2.18 40.43 -20.07
CA LEU A 10 1.45 39.18 -19.80
C LEU A 10 0.26 39.50 -18.90
N GLY A 11 -0.94 39.52 -19.46
CA GLY A 11 -2.17 39.74 -18.69
C GLY A 11 -2.44 38.63 -17.69
N GLU A 12 -2.81 39.02 -16.49
CA GLU A 12 -3.14 38.12 -15.35
C GLU A 12 -4.28 37.12 -15.60
N VAL A 13 -4.94 37.18 -16.78
CA VAL A 13 -6.11 36.34 -17.09
C VAL A 13 -5.73 34.93 -17.59
N GLY A 14 -4.48 34.69 -17.97
CA GLY A 14 -4.06 33.42 -18.56
C GLY A 14 -3.76 32.31 -17.55
N TRP A 15 -3.24 32.66 -16.38
CA TRP A 15 -2.76 31.68 -15.42
C TRP A 15 -3.88 31.00 -14.62
N GLY A 16 -4.95 31.70 -14.27
CA GLY A 16 -6.09 31.14 -13.57
C GLY A 16 -6.85 30.06 -14.39
N LEU A 17 -6.97 30.25 -15.71
CA LEU A 17 -7.60 29.29 -16.63
C LEU A 17 -6.72 28.05 -16.91
N ILE A 18 -5.38 28.22 -16.89
CA ILE A 18 -4.43 27.12 -17.07
C ILE A 18 -4.40 26.25 -15.79
N ILE A 19 -4.43 26.84 -14.60
CA ILE A 19 -4.50 26.13 -13.32
C ILE A 19 -5.83 25.36 -13.21
N LEU A 20 -6.97 25.94 -13.57
CA LEU A 20 -8.27 25.26 -13.59
C LEU A 20 -8.32 24.05 -14.57
N LYS A 21 -7.52 24.08 -15.65
CA LYS A 21 -7.42 22.97 -16.61
C LYS A 21 -6.51 21.83 -16.13
N LEU A 22 -5.67 22.07 -15.11
CA LEU A 22 -4.81 21.08 -14.45
C LEU A 22 -5.48 20.40 -13.25
N MET A 23 -6.64 20.89 -12.79
CA MET A 23 -7.35 20.34 -11.64
C MET A 23 -8.19 19.11 -12.04
N ARG A 24 -7.78 17.96 -11.56
CA ARG A 24 -8.44 16.64 -11.56
C ARG A 24 -9.37 16.39 -12.76
N PRO A 25 -8.88 15.85 -13.87
CA PRO A 25 -9.75 15.45 -14.96
C PRO A 25 -10.68 14.29 -14.55
N TYR A 26 -10.34 13.52 -13.48
CA TYR A 26 -11.07 12.34 -13.01
C TYR A 26 -10.68 11.96 -11.58
N LEU A 27 -11.53 11.15 -10.93
CA LEU A 27 -11.21 10.43 -9.70
C LEU A 27 -10.55 9.09 -10.04
N LEU A 28 -9.44 8.78 -9.37
CA LEU A 28 -8.78 7.47 -9.45
C LEU A 28 -9.42 6.53 -8.44
N LEU A 29 -10.34 5.69 -8.90
CA LEU A 29 -10.96 4.62 -8.12
C LEU A 29 -10.17 3.32 -8.33
N THR A 30 -8.90 3.35 -7.90
CA THR A 30 -7.89 2.31 -8.13
C THR A 30 -7.27 1.91 -6.81
N PRO A 31 -6.61 0.74 -6.71
CA PRO A 31 -5.96 0.29 -5.48
C PRO A 31 -4.64 1.02 -5.16
N GLY A 32 -4.30 2.02 -5.95
CA GLY A 32 -3.09 2.85 -5.86
C GLY A 32 -2.19 2.70 -7.10
N PRO A 33 -1.70 3.84 -7.65
CA PRO A 33 -1.90 5.22 -7.17
C PRO A 33 -3.37 5.61 -7.10
N LEU A 34 -3.72 6.47 -6.16
CA LEU A 34 -5.10 6.86 -5.85
C LEU A 34 -5.29 8.39 -5.95
N THR A 35 -6.52 8.85 -5.80
CA THR A 35 -6.80 10.28 -5.71
C THR A 35 -6.26 10.82 -4.38
N THR A 36 -5.38 11.84 -4.46
CA THR A 36 -4.84 12.58 -3.31
C THR A 36 -5.46 13.97 -3.23
N THR A 37 -5.41 14.58 -2.05
CA THR A 37 -5.85 15.96 -1.82
C THR A 37 -4.95 16.98 -2.53
N GLU A 38 -5.42 18.21 -2.68
CA GLU A 38 -4.61 19.30 -3.22
C GLU A 38 -3.47 19.70 -2.25
N SER A 39 -3.68 19.59 -0.95
CA SER A 39 -2.66 19.87 0.08
C SER A 39 -1.49 18.88 0.00
N VAL A 40 -1.75 17.58 -0.22
CA VAL A 40 -0.70 16.57 -0.46
C VAL A 40 0.11 16.90 -1.73
N LYS A 41 -0.56 17.31 -2.81
CA LYS A 41 0.11 17.71 -4.06
C LYS A 41 0.91 19.00 -3.89
N SER A 42 0.33 19.99 -3.22
CA SER A 42 0.99 21.29 -2.95
C SER A 42 2.24 21.13 -2.10
N ALA A 43 2.28 20.15 -1.20
CA ALA A 43 3.44 19.86 -0.38
C ALA A 43 4.69 19.45 -1.18
N MET A 44 4.53 19.08 -2.47
CA MET A 44 5.64 18.77 -3.38
C MET A 44 6.24 19.99 -4.09
N MET A 45 5.69 21.19 -3.90
CA MET A 45 6.11 22.38 -4.65
C MET A 45 7.36 23.08 -4.08
N SER A 46 7.94 22.54 -3.01
CA SER A 46 9.14 23.10 -2.37
C SER A 46 10.30 22.10 -2.42
N ASP A 47 11.48 22.60 -2.74
CA ASP A 47 12.73 21.85 -2.70
C ASP A 47 13.22 21.71 -1.25
N TRP A 48 13.83 20.57 -0.93
CA TRP A 48 14.36 20.27 0.40
C TRP A 48 15.80 19.76 0.30
N CYS A 49 16.65 20.27 1.20
CA CYS A 49 18.03 19.82 1.28
C CYS A 49 18.15 18.60 2.21
N THR A 50 18.65 17.48 1.67
CA THR A 50 18.84 16.22 2.42
C THR A 50 19.98 16.27 3.45
N TRP A 51 20.70 17.39 3.53
CA TRP A 51 21.74 17.63 4.53
C TRP A 51 21.22 18.36 5.76
N ASP A 52 20.12 19.11 5.62
CA ASP A 52 19.62 20.00 6.67
C ASP A 52 18.77 19.26 7.72
N LYS A 53 18.80 19.78 8.94
CA LYS A 53 18.04 19.21 10.07
C LYS A 53 16.54 19.39 9.92
N ASP A 54 16.09 20.49 9.30
CA ASP A 54 14.67 20.74 9.05
C ASP A 54 14.04 19.64 8.19
N TYR A 55 14.77 19.08 7.23
CA TYR A 55 14.32 17.90 6.47
C TYR A 55 14.51 16.60 7.25
N ASN A 56 15.71 16.32 7.76
CA ASN A 56 16.00 15.04 8.37
C ASN A 56 15.26 14.85 9.71
N GLU A 57 15.36 15.82 10.62
CA GLU A 57 14.71 15.75 11.93
C GLU A 57 13.24 16.23 11.86
N GLY A 58 12.97 17.29 11.07
CA GLY A 58 11.64 17.91 10.99
C GLY A 58 10.65 17.18 10.08
N VAL A 59 11.11 16.38 9.12
CA VAL A 59 10.24 15.63 8.20
C VAL A 59 10.44 14.12 8.36
N VAL A 60 11.66 13.62 8.11
CA VAL A 60 11.90 12.15 8.05
C VAL A 60 11.69 11.48 9.40
N GLU A 61 12.29 12.02 10.49
CA GLU A 61 12.11 11.45 11.83
C GLU A 61 10.68 11.57 12.35
N VAL A 62 9.98 12.67 11.99
CA VAL A 62 8.56 12.82 12.32
C VAL A 62 7.73 11.74 11.65
N ILE A 63 7.97 11.48 10.35
CA ILE A 63 7.30 10.40 9.62
C ILE A 63 7.59 9.04 10.27
N ARG A 64 8.85 8.72 10.58
CA ARG A 64 9.23 7.45 11.22
C ARG A 64 8.49 7.23 12.54
N LYS A 65 8.44 8.25 13.40
CA LYS A 65 7.71 8.20 14.67
C LYS A 65 6.21 8.04 14.50
N GLN A 66 5.61 8.77 13.55
CA GLN A 66 4.18 8.65 13.27
C GLN A 66 3.81 7.27 12.72
N LEU A 67 4.62 6.71 11.82
CA LEU A 67 4.40 5.36 11.29
C LEU A 67 4.41 4.30 12.38
N VAL A 68 5.39 4.36 13.29
CA VAL A 68 5.45 3.45 14.44
C VAL A 68 4.24 3.63 15.35
N GLY A 69 3.86 4.89 15.64
CA GLY A 69 2.68 5.17 16.47
C GLY A 69 1.34 4.71 15.87
N ILE A 70 1.26 4.61 14.54
CA ILE A 70 0.10 4.04 13.83
C ILE A 70 0.10 2.50 13.89
N ALA A 71 1.29 1.90 13.88
CA ALA A 71 1.46 0.46 13.69
C ALA A 71 1.34 -0.36 14.98
N THR A 72 1.58 0.24 16.16
CA THR A 72 1.74 -0.56 17.36
C THR A 72 1.43 0.22 18.64
N SER A 73 0.89 -0.48 19.63
CA SER A 73 0.71 -0.01 21.00
C SER A 73 2.02 -0.01 21.82
N ARG A 74 3.13 -0.55 21.28
CA ARG A 74 4.46 -0.60 21.93
C ARG A 74 5.54 0.03 21.05
N PRO A 75 5.50 1.35 20.85
CA PRO A 75 6.38 2.03 19.90
C PRO A 75 7.88 1.91 20.22
N GLU A 76 8.24 1.66 21.47
CA GLU A 76 9.63 1.47 21.90
C GLU A 76 10.25 0.17 21.36
N GLU A 77 9.44 -0.86 21.08
CA GLU A 77 9.92 -2.13 20.53
C GLU A 77 10.15 -2.10 19.01
N TYR A 78 9.65 -1.06 18.32
CA TYR A 78 9.62 -1.00 16.85
C TYR A 78 10.32 0.23 16.30
N THR A 79 10.64 0.17 15.03
CA THR A 79 11.18 1.29 14.25
C THR A 79 10.67 1.26 12.83
N ALA A 80 10.69 2.40 12.15
CA ALA A 80 10.34 2.49 10.73
C ALA A 80 11.58 2.76 9.88
N VAL A 81 11.72 2.00 8.79
CA VAL A 81 12.78 2.14 7.79
C VAL A 81 12.14 2.59 6.49
N LEU A 82 12.49 3.78 6.02
CA LEU A 82 12.00 4.32 4.75
C LEU A 82 12.92 3.89 3.61
N MET A 83 12.34 3.33 2.53
CA MET A 83 13.08 2.80 1.39
C MET A 83 12.60 3.45 0.10
N GLN A 84 13.53 3.95 -0.71
CA GLN A 84 13.19 4.48 -2.03
C GLN A 84 12.68 3.38 -2.96
N GLY A 85 11.71 3.71 -3.80
CA GLY A 85 11.14 2.81 -4.79
C GLY A 85 9.68 2.46 -4.52
N SER A 86 9.17 1.46 -5.20
CA SER A 86 7.80 0.96 -5.00
C SER A 86 7.70 0.03 -3.78
N GLY A 87 6.48 -0.32 -3.38
CA GLY A 87 6.27 -1.32 -2.34
C GLY A 87 6.95 -2.67 -2.64
N THR A 88 7.06 -3.07 -3.92
CA THR A 88 7.79 -4.28 -4.30
C THR A 88 9.27 -4.23 -3.89
N PHE A 89 9.93 -3.06 -3.98
CA PHE A 89 11.29 -2.86 -3.49
C PHE A 89 11.40 -3.10 -1.98
N CYS A 90 10.38 -2.70 -1.21
CA CYS A 90 10.35 -2.95 0.24
C CYS A 90 10.14 -4.44 0.57
N VAL A 91 9.30 -5.16 -0.20
CA VAL A 91 9.14 -6.62 -0.06
C VAL A 91 10.46 -7.31 -0.34
N GLU A 92 11.12 -6.97 -1.45
CA GLU A 92 12.41 -7.52 -1.85
C GLU A 92 13.50 -7.20 -0.83
N ALA A 93 13.58 -5.94 -0.36
CA ALA A 93 14.49 -5.51 0.69
C ALA A 93 14.30 -6.30 1.99
N THR A 94 13.05 -6.52 2.40
CA THR A 94 12.74 -7.26 3.62
C THR A 94 13.16 -8.71 3.50
N LEU A 95 12.72 -9.43 2.47
CA LEU A 95 13.07 -10.85 2.29
C LEU A 95 14.58 -11.03 2.12
N GLY A 96 15.23 -10.18 1.32
CA GLY A 96 16.67 -10.23 1.07
C GLY A 96 17.54 -9.89 2.27
N SER A 97 17.02 -9.14 3.25
CA SER A 97 17.76 -8.73 4.46
C SER A 97 17.39 -9.52 5.72
N THR A 98 16.27 -10.27 5.73
CA THR A 98 15.83 -10.98 6.94
C THR A 98 16.08 -12.49 6.87
N VAL A 99 15.93 -13.10 5.69
CA VAL A 99 16.06 -14.55 5.51
C VAL A 99 17.48 -14.92 5.15
N ARG A 100 18.16 -15.64 6.04
CA ARG A 100 19.54 -16.10 5.88
C ARG A 100 19.62 -17.34 4.98
N PRO A 101 20.81 -17.75 4.51
CA PRO A 101 20.96 -18.96 3.70
C PRO A 101 20.46 -20.25 4.38
N GLU A 102 20.62 -20.33 5.71
CA GLU A 102 20.18 -21.45 6.53
C GLU A 102 18.70 -21.39 6.96
N ASP A 103 18.04 -20.26 6.80
CA ASP A 103 16.64 -20.06 7.15
C ASP A 103 15.70 -20.68 6.11
N HIS A 104 14.50 -20.99 6.53
CA HIS A 104 13.43 -21.51 5.68
C HIS A 104 12.20 -20.59 5.73
N LEU A 105 11.79 -20.09 4.56
CA LEU A 105 10.64 -19.20 4.39
C LEU A 105 9.42 -19.98 3.93
N LEU A 106 8.30 -19.83 4.63
CA LEU A 106 6.98 -20.21 4.16
C LEU A 106 6.24 -18.96 3.65
N VAL A 107 5.81 -18.97 2.41
CA VAL A 107 4.96 -17.91 1.83
C VAL A 107 3.54 -18.46 1.67
N ALA A 108 2.57 -17.90 2.41
CA ALA A 108 1.14 -18.20 2.23
C ALA A 108 0.56 -17.27 1.15
N ALA A 109 0.19 -17.83 -0.01
CA ALA A 109 -0.14 -17.05 -1.20
C ALA A 109 -1.52 -17.41 -1.77
N ASN A 110 -2.45 -16.46 -1.74
CA ASN A 110 -3.76 -16.56 -2.39
C ASN A 110 -3.95 -15.53 -3.53
N GLY A 111 -2.86 -14.99 -4.08
CA GLY A 111 -2.93 -14.07 -5.20
C GLY A 111 -1.56 -13.70 -5.77
N ALA A 112 -1.54 -12.71 -6.67
CA ALA A 112 -0.34 -12.36 -7.41
C ALA A 112 0.76 -11.75 -6.51
N TYR A 113 0.39 -11.06 -5.42
CA TYR A 113 1.39 -10.44 -4.54
C TYR A 113 2.07 -11.49 -3.65
N GLY A 114 1.30 -12.44 -3.11
CA GLY A 114 1.89 -13.58 -2.42
C GLY A 114 2.79 -14.42 -3.34
N LYS A 115 2.33 -14.74 -4.56
CA LYS A 115 3.15 -15.44 -5.57
C LYS A 115 4.46 -14.69 -5.88
N ARG A 116 4.42 -13.33 -5.93
CA ARG A 116 5.61 -12.49 -6.15
C ARG A 116 6.67 -12.64 -5.05
N MET A 117 6.26 -12.81 -3.78
CA MET A 117 7.22 -13.09 -2.70
C MET A 117 8.00 -14.37 -2.96
N GLY A 118 7.31 -15.42 -3.46
CA GLY A 118 7.97 -16.66 -3.89
C GLY A 118 8.97 -16.44 -5.02
N VAL A 119 8.61 -15.63 -6.03
CA VAL A 119 9.52 -15.27 -7.12
C VAL A 119 10.75 -14.51 -6.61
N ILE A 120 10.56 -13.55 -5.70
CA ILE A 120 11.68 -12.82 -5.07
C ILE A 120 12.59 -13.80 -4.30
N ALA A 121 11.99 -14.73 -3.56
CA ALA A 121 12.74 -15.74 -2.82
C ALA A 121 13.58 -16.63 -3.78
N GLU A 122 13.03 -17.01 -4.93
CA GLU A 122 13.72 -17.75 -5.98
C GLU A 122 14.92 -16.95 -6.55
N TYR A 123 14.71 -15.66 -6.89
CA TYR A 123 15.79 -14.78 -7.38
C TYR A 123 16.94 -14.65 -6.39
N TYR A 124 16.67 -14.68 -5.10
CA TYR A 124 17.68 -14.60 -4.04
C TYR A 124 18.23 -15.96 -3.60
N GLY A 125 17.75 -17.07 -4.19
CA GLY A 125 18.17 -18.43 -3.81
C GLY A 125 17.83 -18.76 -2.35
N LEU A 126 16.68 -18.26 -1.84
CA LEU A 126 16.22 -18.57 -0.49
C LEU A 126 15.58 -19.97 -0.44
N ASN A 127 15.76 -20.67 0.68
CA ASN A 127 14.98 -21.87 0.95
C ASN A 127 13.51 -21.44 1.20
N CYS A 128 12.65 -21.59 0.21
CA CYS A 128 11.29 -21.09 0.24
C CYS A 128 10.29 -22.15 -0.21
N HIS A 129 9.23 -22.31 0.59
CA HIS A 129 8.02 -23.04 0.17
C HIS A 129 6.89 -22.05 -0.04
N VAL A 130 6.21 -22.12 -1.19
CA VAL A 130 5.02 -21.32 -1.50
C VAL A 130 3.79 -22.19 -1.34
N MET A 131 3.08 -22.01 -0.22
CA MET A 131 1.78 -22.62 0.04
C MET A 131 0.72 -21.84 -0.73
N LYS A 132 0.11 -22.48 -1.74
CA LYS A 132 -0.85 -21.84 -2.64
C LYS A 132 -2.28 -22.09 -2.19
N PHE A 133 -3.07 -21.03 -2.12
CA PHE A 133 -4.51 -21.04 -1.90
C PHE A 133 -5.25 -20.55 -3.16
N ASP A 134 -6.56 -20.79 -3.22
CA ASP A 134 -7.40 -20.24 -4.28
C ASP A 134 -7.42 -18.71 -4.21
N GLU A 135 -7.45 -18.07 -5.38
CA GLU A 135 -7.40 -16.59 -5.48
C GLU A 135 -8.66 -15.91 -4.93
N THR A 136 -9.78 -16.66 -4.83
CA THR A 136 -11.06 -16.16 -4.34
C THR A 136 -11.34 -16.52 -2.87
N GLN A 137 -10.39 -17.19 -2.22
CA GLN A 137 -10.50 -17.61 -0.82
C GLN A 137 -9.42 -16.95 0.04
N ALA A 138 -9.75 -16.76 1.32
CA ALA A 138 -8.75 -16.34 2.29
C ALA A 138 -7.73 -17.46 2.54
N VAL A 139 -6.53 -17.06 2.96
CA VAL A 139 -5.51 -18.00 3.47
C VAL A 139 -6.06 -18.73 4.69
N ASP A 140 -5.99 -20.07 4.66
CA ASP A 140 -6.45 -20.92 5.78
C ASP A 140 -5.38 -21.00 6.87
N PRO A 141 -5.62 -20.43 8.08
CA PRO A 141 -4.70 -20.52 9.21
C PRO A 141 -4.46 -21.95 9.68
N ALA A 142 -5.45 -22.85 9.56
CA ALA A 142 -5.31 -24.25 9.96
C ALA A 142 -4.32 -25.00 9.05
N ALA A 143 -4.31 -24.71 7.76
CA ALA A 143 -3.33 -25.26 6.83
C ALA A 143 -1.89 -24.82 7.18
N ILE A 144 -1.71 -23.55 7.59
CA ILE A 144 -0.41 -23.06 8.09
C ILE A 144 0.00 -23.80 9.36
N ASP A 145 -0.92 -24.00 10.30
CA ASP A 145 -0.64 -24.70 11.57
C ASP A 145 -0.16 -26.14 11.35
N VAL A 146 -0.86 -26.88 10.48
CA VAL A 146 -0.48 -28.25 10.11
C VAL A 146 0.92 -28.23 9.49
N TYR A 147 1.16 -27.36 8.50
CA TYR A 147 2.46 -27.29 7.84
C TYR A 147 3.61 -26.97 8.81
N LEU A 148 3.44 -25.98 9.71
CA LEU A 148 4.45 -25.62 10.71
C LEU A 148 4.64 -26.70 11.78
N THR A 149 3.66 -27.57 11.99
CA THR A 149 3.77 -28.73 12.88
C THR A 149 4.69 -29.80 12.26
N GLU A 150 4.56 -30.04 10.96
CA GLU A 150 5.34 -31.02 10.20
C GLU A 150 6.72 -30.52 9.80
N HIS A 151 6.88 -29.20 9.56
CA HIS A 151 8.09 -28.55 9.05
C HIS A 151 8.72 -27.63 10.11
N LYS A 152 9.41 -28.24 11.09
CA LYS A 152 10.05 -27.50 12.19
C LYS A 152 11.21 -26.61 11.75
N GLU A 153 11.82 -26.92 10.59
CA GLU A 153 12.88 -26.14 9.96
C GLU A 153 12.42 -24.74 9.49
N VAL A 154 11.12 -24.52 9.25
CA VAL A 154 10.60 -23.18 8.90
C VAL A 154 10.95 -22.19 10.01
N THR A 155 11.55 -21.07 9.62
CA THR A 155 11.95 -19.97 10.51
C THR A 155 11.12 -18.72 10.32
N HIS A 156 10.67 -18.46 9.08
CA HIS A 156 9.94 -17.28 8.69
C HIS A 156 8.64 -17.65 7.98
N VAL A 157 7.57 -16.90 8.25
CA VAL A 157 6.30 -16.97 7.54
C VAL A 157 6.00 -15.60 6.94
N SER A 158 5.61 -15.56 5.67
CA SER A 158 5.20 -14.33 5.00
C SER A 158 3.80 -14.46 4.42
N VAL A 159 2.99 -13.40 4.57
CA VAL A 159 1.61 -13.33 4.09
C VAL A 159 1.26 -11.93 3.61
N VAL A 160 0.38 -11.82 2.62
CA VAL A 160 -0.26 -10.57 2.21
C VAL A 160 -1.53 -10.38 3.05
N HIS A 161 -1.68 -9.23 3.71
CA HIS A 161 -2.89 -8.94 4.48
C HIS A 161 -4.11 -8.65 3.57
N CYS A 162 -3.94 -7.79 2.57
CA CYS A 162 -4.99 -7.47 1.59
C CYS A 162 -4.49 -7.73 0.18
N GLU A 163 -4.97 -8.81 -0.45
CA GLU A 163 -4.62 -9.20 -1.81
C GLU A 163 -5.49 -8.44 -2.83
N THR A 164 -4.99 -7.33 -3.37
CA THR A 164 -5.76 -6.44 -4.25
C THR A 164 -5.93 -6.93 -5.69
N THR A 165 -5.41 -8.09 -6.02
CA THR A 165 -5.77 -8.76 -7.30
C THR A 165 -7.23 -9.17 -7.33
N THR A 166 -7.78 -9.53 -6.18
CA THR A 166 -9.19 -9.95 -6.00
C THR A 166 -9.97 -9.05 -5.04
N GLY A 167 -9.30 -8.52 -4.01
CA GLY A 167 -9.90 -7.77 -2.92
C GLY A 167 -10.03 -8.57 -1.62
N VAL A 168 -9.42 -9.77 -1.54
CA VAL A 168 -9.46 -10.59 -0.31
C VAL A 168 -8.73 -9.91 0.84
N LEU A 169 -9.36 -9.85 1.99
CA LEU A 169 -8.73 -9.52 3.27
C LEU A 169 -8.45 -10.83 4.02
N ASN A 170 -7.18 -11.17 4.18
CA ASN A 170 -6.77 -12.39 4.87
C ASN A 170 -6.95 -12.25 6.39
N PRO A 171 -7.30 -13.32 7.12
CA PRO A 171 -7.54 -13.33 8.56
C PRO A 171 -6.21 -13.21 9.33
N LEU A 172 -5.68 -11.98 9.39
CA LEU A 172 -4.34 -11.71 9.90
C LEU A 172 -4.20 -12.06 11.38
N GLU A 173 -5.24 -11.88 12.18
CA GLU A 173 -5.22 -12.19 13.62
C GLU A 173 -5.02 -13.69 13.86
N GLU A 174 -5.77 -14.53 13.15
CA GLU A 174 -5.70 -15.99 13.24
C GLU A 174 -4.36 -16.51 12.70
N ILE A 175 -3.89 -15.98 11.57
CA ILE A 175 -2.59 -16.34 10.99
C ILE A 175 -1.47 -15.96 11.97
N ALA A 176 -1.49 -14.75 12.51
CA ALA A 176 -0.50 -14.28 13.48
C ALA A 176 -0.48 -15.12 14.75
N ALA A 177 -1.65 -15.52 15.27
CA ALA A 177 -1.76 -16.40 16.42
C ALA A 177 -1.11 -17.77 16.16
N VAL A 178 -1.31 -18.35 14.97
CA VAL A 178 -0.65 -19.59 14.54
C VAL A 178 0.86 -19.41 14.49
N VAL A 179 1.35 -18.43 13.75
CA VAL A 179 2.79 -18.19 13.56
C VAL A 179 3.50 -17.95 14.90
N LYS A 180 2.88 -17.14 15.78
CA LYS A 180 3.39 -16.86 17.13
C LYS A 180 3.46 -18.12 18.00
N ARG A 181 2.44 -19.01 17.95
CA ARG A 181 2.41 -20.27 18.69
C ARG A 181 3.58 -21.18 18.31
N HIS A 182 3.98 -21.17 17.03
CA HIS A 182 5.15 -21.90 16.54
C HIS A 182 6.49 -21.18 16.73
N GLY A 183 6.49 -19.96 17.28
CA GLY A 183 7.71 -19.19 17.54
C GLY A 183 8.45 -18.75 16.26
N LYS A 184 7.73 -18.55 15.15
CA LYS A 184 8.31 -18.17 13.87
C LYS A 184 8.27 -16.66 13.68
N THR A 185 9.19 -16.13 12.87
CA THR A 185 9.20 -14.71 12.45
C THR A 185 8.06 -14.46 11.47
N LEU A 186 7.24 -13.45 11.72
CA LEU A 186 6.11 -13.07 10.87
C LEU A 186 6.42 -11.81 10.07
N ILE A 187 6.38 -11.95 8.73
CA ILE A 187 6.52 -10.86 7.75
C ILE A 187 5.16 -10.64 7.09
N VAL A 188 4.61 -9.43 7.24
CA VAL A 188 3.30 -9.08 6.68
C VAL A 188 3.45 -8.01 5.59
N ASP A 189 3.06 -8.36 4.38
CA ASP A 189 2.77 -7.36 3.35
C ASP A 189 1.40 -6.74 3.62
N ALA A 190 1.40 -5.58 4.26
CA ALA A 190 0.22 -4.75 4.50
C ALA A 190 0.17 -3.56 3.52
N MET A 191 0.71 -3.75 2.32
CA MET A 191 0.84 -2.69 1.31
C MET A 191 -0.44 -1.92 1.11
N SER A 192 -1.53 -2.64 0.96
CA SER A 192 -2.83 -2.05 0.61
C SER A 192 -3.76 -1.83 1.80
N SER A 193 -3.42 -2.31 2.98
CA SER A 193 -4.28 -2.26 4.17
C SER A 193 -3.78 -1.31 5.26
N PHE A 194 -2.44 -1.12 5.39
CA PHE A 194 -1.87 -0.29 6.44
C PHE A 194 -2.32 1.17 6.34
N GLY A 195 -2.83 1.70 7.45
CA GLY A 195 -3.40 3.04 7.52
C GLY A 195 -4.88 3.15 7.11
N GLY A 196 -5.49 2.04 6.63
CA GLY A 196 -6.91 1.97 6.27
C GLY A 196 -7.65 0.81 6.94
N VAL A 197 -6.91 -0.21 7.38
CA VAL A 197 -7.42 -1.30 8.23
C VAL A 197 -6.62 -1.30 9.52
N PRO A 198 -7.24 -1.36 10.70
CA PRO A 198 -6.53 -1.39 11.98
C PRO A 198 -5.59 -2.60 12.09
N ILE A 199 -4.36 -2.37 12.51
CA ILE A 199 -3.35 -3.40 12.77
C ILE A 199 -2.56 -2.95 14.01
N ASP A 200 -2.38 -3.84 15.00
CA ASP A 200 -1.43 -3.63 16.09
C ASP A 200 -0.35 -4.72 16.05
N MET A 201 0.84 -4.35 15.59
CA MET A 201 1.96 -5.29 15.42
C MET A 201 2.36 -5.98 16.71
N ALA A 202 2.34 -5.29 17.85
CA ALA A 202 2.75 -5.85 19.13
C ALA A 202 1.73 -6.86 19.65
N GLN A 203 0.44 -6.56 19.55
CA GLN A 203 -0.62 -7.49 19.96
C GLN A 203 -0.61 -8.75 19.08
N LEU A 204 -0.47 -8.59 17.77
CA LEU A 204 -0.45 -9.70 16.82
C LEU A 204 0.89 -10.45 16.79
N GLY A 205 1.97 -9.86 17.31
CA GLY A 205 3.31 -10.45 17.23
C GLY A 205 3.91 -10.39 15.83
N ILE A 206 3.56 -9.37 15.05
CA ILE A 206 4.14 -9.12 13.72
C ILE A 206 5.56 -8.55 13.91
N ASP A 207 6.53 -9.12 13.20
CA ASP A 207 7.92 -8.73 13.32
C ASP A 207 8.35 -7.72 12.25
N PHE A 208 7.88 -7.90 11.02
CA PHE A 208 8.10 -6.98 9.91
C PHE A 208 6.78 -6.73 9.20
N LEU A 209 6.41 -5.44 9.07
CA LEU A 209 5.25 -4.99 8.31
C LEU A 209 5.71 -4.09 7.18
N ILE A 210 5.25 -4.36 5.96
CA ILE A 210 5.69 -3.68 4.75
C ILE A 210 4.52 -2.87 4.19
N SER A 211 4.77 -1.59 3.84
CA SER A 211 3.78 -0.77 3.16
C SER A 211 4.43 0.29 2.26
N SER A 212 3.62 1.14 1.64
CA SER A 212 4.09 2.20 0.74
C SER A 212 3.29 3.49 0.88
N ALA A 213 3.89 4.59 0.45
CA ALA A 213 3.33 5.92 0.62
C ALA A 213 1.99 6.13 -0.10
N ASN A 214 1.77 5.48 -1.25
CA ASN A 214 0.69 5.75 -2.18
C ASN A 214 -0.55 4.85 -2.01
N LYS A 215 -0.79 4.35 -0.81
CA LYS A 215 -1.94 3.48 -0.48
C LYS A 215 -2.84 4.15 0.57
N CYS A 216 -3.33 3.45 1.56
CA CYS A 216 -4.31 3.95 2.51
C CYS A 216 -3.90 5.23 3.29
N ILE A 217 -2.60 5.51 3.42
CA ILE A 217 -2.12 6.79 3.99
C ILE A 217 -2.39 7.97 3.04
N GLN A 218 -2.62 7.71 1.74
CA GLN A 218 -2.94 8.72 0.71
C GLN A 218 -1.80 9.66 0.33
N GLY A 219 -0.55 9.20 0.44
CA GLY A 219 0.59 9.88 -0.17
C GLY A 219 0.71 9.58 -1.66
N VAL A 220 1.80 10.04 -2.27
CA VAL A 220 2.13 9.82 -3.68
C VAL A 220 3.17 8.71 -3.87
N PRO A 221 3.25 8.06 -5.04
CA PRO A 221 4.26 7.03 -5.31
C PRO A 221 5.69 7.58 -5.26
N GLY A 222 6.65 6.76 -4.82
CA GLY A 222 8.09 7.09 -4.87
C GLY A 222 8.91 6.47 -3.74
N PHE A 223 8.29 6.08 -2.64
CA PHE A 223 8.94 5.32 -1.59
C PHE A 223 7.96 4.39 -0.86
N GLY A 224 8.53 3.39 -0.20
CA GLY A 224 7.82 2.54 0.74
C GLY A 224 8.53 2.54 2.09
N PHE A 225 8.01 1.75 3.01
CA PHE A 225 8.58 1.64 4.34
C PHE A 225 8.36 0.24 4.93
N ILE A 226 9.25 -0.10 5.85
CA ILE A 226 9.17 -1.31 6.66
C ILE A 226 9.09 -0.88 8.11
N ILE A 227 8.10 -1.37 8.85
CA ILE A 227 8.04 -1.23 10.30
C ILE A 227 8.53 -2.56 10.87
N ALA A 228 9.58 -2.51 11.67
CA ALA A 228 10.31 -3.69 12.12
C ALA A 228 10.47 -3.71 13.62
N ARG A 229 10.39 -4.91 14.22
CA ARG A 229 10.81 -5.13 15.61
C ARG A 229 12.31 -4.90 15.72
N ARG A 230 12.74 -3.95 16.55
CA ARG A 230 14.16 -3.52 16.68
C ARG A 230 15.11 -4.70 16.91
N SER A 231 14.77 -5.59 17.84
CA SER A 231 15.62 -6.74 18.19
C SER A 231 15.83 -7.71 17.03
N LEU A 232 14.89 -7.83 16.10
CA LEU A 232 15.04 -8.67 14.90
C LEU A 232 15.74 -7.91 13.77
N LEU A 233 15.47 -6.61 13.62
CA LEU A 233 16.18 -5.78 12.63
C LEU A 233 17.69 -5.71 12.93
N GLU A 234 18.10 -5.60 14.20
CA GLU A 234 19.50 -5.67 14.61
C GLU A 234 20.19 -6.96 14.17
N ARG A 235 19.47 -8.07 14.14
CA ARG A 235 19.97 -9.36 13.66
C ARG A 235 20.13 -9.44 12.13
N CYS A 236 19.60 -8.47 11.37
CA CYS A 236 19.72 -8.41 9.91
C CYS A 236 21.09 -7.87 9.45
N LYS A 237 21.96 -7.43 10.36
CA LYS A 237 23.28 -6.91 10.02
C LYS A 237 24.10 -7.89 9.18
N GLY A 238 24.47 -7.46 7.95
CA GLY A 238 25.30 -8.27 7.05
C GLY A 238 24.57 -9.43 6.38
N VAL A 239 23.23 -9.50 6.47
CA VAL A 239 22.41 -10.54 5.82
C VAL A 239 21.99 -10.13 4.41
N ALA A 240 21.86 -8.83 4.15
CA ALA A 240 21.30 -8.31 2.90
C ALA A 240 22.04 -8.83 1.65
N ARG A 241 21.27 -9.20 0.63
CA ARG A 241 21.75 -9.67 -0.67
C ARG A 241 21.89 -8.54 -1.71
N SER A 242 21.51 -7.33 -1.34
CA SER A 242 21.59 -6.13 -2.19
C SER A 242 22.15 -4.97 -1.40
N LEU A 243 23.11 -4.24 -1.97
CA LEU A 243 23.66 -3.04 -1.36
C LEU A 243 22.59 -1.96 -1.12
N SER A 244 21.77 -1.67 -2.13
CA SER A 244 20.80 -0.59 -2.07
C SER A 244 19.50 -0.95 -1.34
N LEU A 245 19.21 -2.25 -1.20
CA LEU A 245 18.02 -2.77 -0.54
C LEU A 245 18.33 -3.35 0.85
N ASP A 246 19.44 -3.00 1.45
CA ASP A 246 19.80 -3.39 2.82
C ASP A 246 19.02 -2.56 3.83
N ILE A 247 18.04 -3.20 4.49
CA ILE A 247 17.18 -2.53 5.48
C ILE A 247 17.93 -2.21 6.77
N TYR A 248 18.93 -3.02 7.15
CA TYR A 248 19.71 -2.76 8.36
C TYR A 248 20.58 -1.52 8.20
N ASP A 249 21.36 -1.45 7.14
CA ASP A 249 22.25 -0.31 6.91
C ASP A 249 21.44 0.98 6.64
N GLN A 250 20.28 0.89 5.98
CA GLN A 250 19.38 2.02 5.83
C GLN A 250 18.87 2.51 7.20
N TRP A 251 18.42 1.60 8.06
CA TRP A 251 18.01 1.88 9.42
C TRP A 251 19.13 2.47 10.27
N GLU A 252 20.31 1.82 10.29
CA GLU A 252 21.46 2.28 11.07
C GLU A 252 21.88 3.70 10.66
N THR A 253 21.84 4.00 9.37
CA THR A 253 22.13 5.35 8.85
C THR A 253 21.09 6.36 9.33
N MET A 254 19.79 6.00 9.31
CA MET A 254 18.70 6.87 9.82
C MET A 254 18.81 7.10 11.31
N GLU A 255 19.12 6.08 12.12
CA GLU A 255 19.27 6.22 13.58
C GLU A 255 20.46 7.14 13.92
N LYS A 256 21.65 6.89 13.33
CA LYS A 256 22.86 7.67 13.59
C LYS A 256 22.81 9.08 12.99
N GLY A 257 22.12 9.23 11.88
CA GLY A 257 22.03 10.49 11.12
C GLY A 257 20.72 11.26 11.35
N HIS A 258 19.94 10.89 12.38
CA HIS A 258 18.69 11.57 12.74
C HIS A 258 17.75 11.76 11.52
N GLY A 259 17.41 10.66 10.85
CA GLY A 259 16.54 10.64 9.67
C GLY A 259 17.27 10.70 8.32
N LYS A 260 18.60 10.79 8.31
CA LYS A 260 19.35 10.82 7.06
C LYS A 260 19.26 9.48 6.32
N TRP A 261 18.95 9.55 5.03
CA TRP A 261 18.95 8.37 4.15
C TRP A 261 20.38 8.00 3.72
N ARG A 262 20.63 6.72 3.46
CA ARG A 262 21.92 6.26 2.92
C ARG A 262 22.23 6.88 1.55
N PHE A 263 21.22 6.95 0.70
CA PHE A 263 21.26 7.47 -0.66
C PHE A 263 20.28 8.63 -0.80
N THR A 264 20.25 9.26 -1.97
CA THR A 264 19.37 10.41 -2.25
C THR A 264 17.91 10.06 -1.98
N SER A 265 17.28 10.79 -1.08
CA SER A 265 15.87 10.58 -0.74
C SER A 265 14.95 11.30 -1.74
N PRO A 266 13.74 10.78 -2.02
CA PRO A 266 12.76 11.43 -2.87
C PRO A 266 12.04 12.55 -2.09
N THR A 267 12.71 13.68 -1.85
CA THR A 267 12.33 14.72 -0.89
C THR A 267 10.90 15.22 -1.05
N HIS A 268 10.46 15.51 -2.29
CA HIS A 268 9.11 15.98 -2.61
C HIS A 268 8.05 14.97 -2.20
N VAL A 269 8.27 13.68 -2.52
CA VAL A 269 7.35 12.58 -2.19
C VAL A 269 7.28 12.36 -0.68
N VAL A 270 8.42 12.43 0.00
CA VAL A 270 8.50 12.28 1.48
C VAL A 270 7.76 13.44 2.15
N ARG A 271 7.90 14.66 1.64
CA ARG A 271 7.18 15.82 2.17
C ARG A 271 5.67 15.73 1.93
N ALA A 272 5.25 15.26 0.76
CA ALA A 272 3.84 14.97 0.47
C ALA A 272 3.27 13.91 1.43
N PHE A 273 4.06 12.89 1.76
CA PHE A 273 3.64 11.85 2.69
C PHE A 273 3.48 12.35 4.13
N MET A 274 4.32 13.28 4.56
CA MET A 274 4.14 13.95 5.85
C MET A 274 2.79 14.69 5.90
N GLN A 275 2.41 15.36 4.81
CA GLN A 275 1.10 16.02 4.72
C GLN A 275 -0.04 14.99 4.78
N ALA A 276 0.10 13.86 4.08
CA ALA A 276 -0.90 12.78 4.11
C ALA A 276 -1.06 12.17 5.52
N LEU A 277 0.03 12.06 6.30
CA LEU A 277 -0.03 11.63 7.71
C LEU A 277 -0.73 12.67 8.60
N THR A 278 -0.54 13.96 8.32
CA THR A 278 -1.25 15.04 9.01
C THR A 278 -2.75 14.92 8.76
N GLU A 279 -3.17 14.74 7.52
CA GLU A 279 -4.57 14.55 7.15
C GLU A 279 -5.19 13.29 7.75
N LEU A 280 -4.43 12.18 7.80
CA LEU A 280 -4.88 10.98 8.49
C LEU A 280 -5.17 11.24 9.97
N LYS A 281 -4.30 12.00 10.63
CA LYS A 281 -4.49 12.39 12.05
C LYS A 281 -5.70 13.31 12.23
N GLU A 282 -5.87 14.30 11.34
CA GLU A 282 -6.99 15.26 11.37
C GLU A 282 -8.34 14.57 11.09
N GLU A 283 -8.36 13.55 10.25
CA GLU A 283 -9.54 12.71 9.99
C GLU A 283 -9.99 11.91 11.23
N GLY A 284 -9.11 11.71 12.21
CA GLY A 284 -9.35 10.90 13.41
C GLY A 284 -8.56 9.59 13.42
N GLY A 285 -7.51 9.49 12.62
CA GLY A 285 -6.59 8.36 12.55
C GLY A 285 -7.13 7.18 11.73
N VAL A 286 -6.48 6.03 11.90
CA VAL A 286 -6.82 4.80 11.17
C VAL A 286 -8.26 4.36 11.40
N ALA A 287 -8.78 4.52 12.61
CA ALA A 287 -10.15 4.10 12.94
C ALA A 287 -11.20 4.88 12.13
N ALA A 288 -11.08 6.20 12.05
CA ALA A 288 -12.01 7.04 11.28
C ALA A 288 -11.87 6.76 9.76
N ARG A 289 -10.64 6.63 9.27
CA ARG A 289 -10.37 6.27 7.88
C ARG A 289 -10.95 4.91 7.51
N HIS A 290 -10.81 3.93 8.38
CA HIS A 290 -11.42 2.61 8.20
C HIS A 290 -12.94 2.70 8.06
N VAL A 291 -13.61 3.44 8.95
CA VAL A 291 -15.06 3.67 8.88
C VAL A 291 -15.45 4.29 7.53
N ARG A 292 -14.74 5.30 7.06
CA ARG A 292 -14.99 5.91 5.75
C ARG A 292 -14.81 4.93 4.60
N TYR A 293 -13.76 4.13 4.61
CA TYR A 293 -13.53 3.13 3.56
C TYR A 293 -14.58 2.00 3.58
N CYS A 294 -15.01 1.56 4.76
CA CYS A 294 -16.11 0.61 4.89
C CYS A 294 -17.42 1.19 4.33
N GLU A 295 -17.71 2.47 4.59
CA GLU A 295 -18.91 3.14 4.06
C GLU A 295 -18.80 3.33 2.54
N ASN A 296 -17.65 3.71 2.01
CA ASN A 296 -17.39 3.77 0.57
C ASN A 296 -17.68 2.42 -0.09
N HIS A 297 -17.12 1.34 0.49
CA HIS A 297 -17.32 -0.03 0.02
C HIS A 297 -18.81 -0.43 0.05
N ARG A 298 -19.50 -0.16 1.16
CA ARG A 298 -20.92 -0.48 1.31
C ARG A 298 -21.78 0.21 0.22
N VAL A 299 -21.59 1.52 0.05
CA VAL A 299 -22.32 2.30 -0.96
C VAL A 299 -22.05 1.79 -2.37
N LEU A 300 -20.79 1.49 -2.68
CA LEU A 300 -20.41 0.93 -3.97
C LEU A 300 -21.07 -0.43 -4.21
N VAL A 301 -20.93 -1.38 -3.28
CA VAL A 301 -21.42 -2.76 -3.46
C VAL A 301 -22.95 -2.79 -3.57
N GLU A 302 -23.66 -2.07 -2.69
CA GLU A 302 -25.12 -1.98 -2.74
C GLU A 302 -25.60 -1.36 -4.06
N GLY A 303 -24.97 -0.25 -4.49
CA GLY A 303 -25.30 0.40 -5.74
C GLY A 303 -25.06 -0.49 -6.96
N MET A 304 -23.89 -1.13 -7.05
CA MET A 304 -23.56 -2.04 -8.16
C MET A 304 -24.48 -3.27 -8.20
N ARG A 305 -24.80 -3.85 -7.04
CA ARG A 305 -25.74 -4.98 -6.95
C ARG A 305 -27.15 -4.57 -7.40
N SER A 306 -27.61 -3.34 -7.11
CA SER A 306 -28.90 -2.83 -7.58
C SER A 306 -28.98 -2.70 -9.10
N LEU A 307 -27.83 -2.56 -9.77
CA LEU A 307 -27.67 -2.55 -11.23
C LEU A 307 -27.45 -3.95 -11.83
N GLY A 308 -27.47 -5.00 -11.00
CA GLY A 308 -27.31 -6.40 -11.43
C GLY A 308 -25.86 -6.91 -11.49
N TYR A 309 -24.86 -6.12 -11.11
CA TYR A 309 -23.48 -6.57 -11.03
C TYR A 309 -23.26 -7.51 -9.84
N LYS A 310 -22.43 -8.53 -10.03
CA LYS A 310 -22.07 -9.49 -8.99
C LYS A 310 -20.64 -9.28 -8.52
N THR A 311 -20.42 -9.31 -7.21
CA THR A 311 -19.09 -9.30 -6.62
C THR A 311 -18.38 -10.64 -6.82
N LEU A 312 -17.07 -10.62 -7.05
CA LEU A 312 -16.25 -11.83 -7.20
C LEU A 312 -16.21 -12.64 -5.89
N LEU A 313 -16.06 -11.95 -4.77
CA LEU A 313 -15.87 -12.57 -3.45
C LEU A 313 -17.19 -12.62 -2.68
N ALA A 314 -17.32 -13.59 -1.78
CA ALA A 314 -18.29 -13.57 -0.70
C ALA A 314 -18.05 -12.38 0.24
N ASP A 315 -19.10 -11.85 0.86
CA ASP A 315 -19.03 -10.62 1.65
C ASP A 315 -18.04 -10.72 2.83
N GLU A 316 -17.89 -11.89 3.41
CA GLU A 316 -16.99 -12.16 4.55
C GLU A 316 -15.51 -12.00 4.21
N TRP A 317 -15.12 -12.13 2.93
CA TRP A 317 -13.73 -12.02 2.48
C TRP A 317 -13.38 -10.69 1.82
N GLN A 318 -14.40 -9.82 1.61
CA GLN A 318 -14.19 -8.54 0.93
C GLN A 318 -13.46 -7.53 1.83
N SER A 319 -12.38 -6.96 1.30
CA SER A 319 -11.72 -5.82 1.95
C SER A 319 -12.45 -4.51 1.67
N PRO A 320 -12.35 -3.52 2.56
CA PRO A 320 -12.87 -2.17 2.28
C PRO A 320 -11.96 -1.37 1.32
N VAL A 321 -10.92 -2.02 0.76
CA VAL A 321 -9.87 -1.36 -0.05
C VAL A 321 -10.21 -1.36 -1.52
N ILE A 322 -10.72 -2.48 -2.04
CA ILE A 322 -11.02 -2.67 -3.46
C ILE A 322 -12.06 -3.77 -3.63
N THR A 323 -12.96 -3.58 -4.57
CA THR A 323 -13.99 -4.57 -4.93
C THR A 323 -13.81 -5.03 -6.36
N SER A 324 -13.84 -6.35 -6.57
CA SER A 324 -13.85 -6.99 -7.88
C SER A 324 -15.27 -7.38 -8.25
N PHE A 325 -15.68 -7.04 -9.48
CA PHE A 325 -16.97 -7.38 -10.04
C PHE A 325 -16.81 -8.25 -11.27
N TYR A 326 -17.68 -9.24 -11.44
CA TYR A 326 -17.78 -9.98 -12.71
C TYR A 326 -18.26 -9.07 -13.84
N TYR A 327 -17.88 -9.37 -15.07
CA TYR A 327 -18.53 -8.82 -16.23
C TYR A 327 -20.02 -9.22 -16.23
N PRO A 328 -20.93 -8.28 -16.51
CA PRO A 328 -22.38 -8.57 -16.43
C PRO A 328 -22.85 -9.53 -17.52
N SER A 329 -22.12 -9.67 -18.62
CA SER A 329 -22.43 -10.58 -19.72
C SER A 329 -21.16 -10.91 -20.53
N ALA A 330 -21.24 -11.97 -21.35
CA ALA A 330 -20.14 -12.34 -22.27
C ALA A 330 -19.91 -11.30 -23.39
N ALA A 331 -20.89 -10.43 -23.66
CA ALA A 331 -20.76 -9.37 -24.65
C ALA A 331 -20.22 -8.05 -24.04
N PHE A 332 -19.92 -8.02 -22.73
CA PHE A 332 -19.43 -6.83 -22.08
C PHE A 332 -18.02 -6.48 -22.56
N ASP A 333 -17.87 -5.26 -23.09
CA ASP A 333 -16.57 -4.71 -23.45
C ASP A 333 -16.05 -3.76 -22.35
N PHE A 334 -15.08 -4.25 -21.59
CA PHE A 334 -14.46 -3.46 -20.52
C PHE A 334 -13.81 -2.19 -21.06
N GLN A 335 -13.23 -2.21 -22.26
CA GLN A 335 -12.54 -1.04 -22.79
C GLN A 335 -13.51 0.11 -23.08
N SER A 336 -14.66 -0.19 -23.70
CA SER A 336 -15.72 0.79 -23.94
C SER A 336 -16.32 1.31 -22.63
N PHE A 337 -16.57 0.41 -21.68
CA PHE A 337 -17.05 0.77 -20.34
C PHE A 337 -16.07 1.69 -19.61
N TYR A 338 -14.79 1.37 -19.62
CA TYR A 338 -13.73 2.18 -19.03
C TYR A 338 -13.66 3.58 -19.67
N GLN A 339 -13.68 3.68 -20.99
CA GLN A 339 -13.62 4.98 -21.68
C GLN A 339 -14.87 5.85 -21.38
N SER A 340 -16.03 5.23 -21.33
CA SER A 340 -17.28 5.92 -20.97
C SER A 340 -17.24 6.47 -19.54
N LEU A 341 -16.77 5.68 -18.57
CA LEU A 341 -16.59 6.13 -17.20
C LEU A 341 -15.52 7.21 -17.07
N LYS A 342 -14.41 7.07 -17.79
CA LYS A 342 -13.35 8.08 -17.81
C LYS A 342 -13.85 9.42 -18.35
N ALA A 343 -14.68 9.41 -19.40
CA ALA A 343 -15.31 10.60 -19.92
C ALA A 343 -16.26 11.27 -18.92
N LYS A 344 -16.87 10.48 -18.01
CA LYS A 344 -17.70 10.95 -16.89
C LYS A 344 -16.89 11.29 -15.63
N GLY A 345 -15.54 11.23 -15.69
CA GLY A 345 -14.64 11.61 -14.60
C GLY A 345 -14.27 10.50 -13.62
N PHE A 346 -14.42 9.23 -13.98
CA PHE A 346 -14.06 8.08 -13.13
C PHE A 346 -13.08 7.14 -13.83
N VAL A 347 -12.00 6.77 -13.14
CA VAL A 347 -11.00 5.81 -13.62
C VAL A 347 -11.00 4.59 -12.71
N ILE A 348 -11.24 3.42 -13.29
CA ILE A 348 -11.28 2.11 -12.63
C ILE A 348 -10.18 1.20 -13.18
N TYR A 349 -10.02 -0.02 -12.65
CA TYR A 349 -9.01 -0.96 -13.11
C TYR A 349 -9.60 -2.21 -13.77
N PRO A 350 -8.89 -2.80 -14.76
CA PRO A 350 -9.22 -4.12 -15.27
C PRO A 350 -9.06 -5.17 -14.17
N GLY A 351 -9.71 -6.31 -14.32
CA GLY A 351 -9.46 -7.49 -13.51
C GLY A 351 -8.05 -8.02 -13.68
N LYS A 352 -7.62 -8.89 -12.77
CA LYS A 352 -6.25 -9.43 -12.77
C LYS A 352 -6.21 -10.92 -12.42
N ILE A 353 -7.35 -11.56 -12.32
CA ILE A 353 -7.43 -13.01 -12.08
C ILE A 353 -7.45 -13.79 -13.40
N SER A 354 -6.96 -15.02 -13.35
CA SER A 354 -6.84 -15.89 -14.55
C SER A 354 -8.12 -16.67 -14.87
N GLN A 355 -9.06 -16.74 -13.93
CA GLN A 355 -10.20 -17.69 -14.00
C GLN A 355 -11.55 -17.03 -14.33
N ALA A 356 -11.65 -15.70 -14.34
CA ALA A 356 -12.89 -14.99 -14.61
C ALA A 356 -12.65 -13.59 -15.19
N ASP A 357 -13.55 -13.19 -16.08
CA ASP A 357 -13.58 -11.83 -16.63
C ASP A 357 -14.17 -10.89 -15.58
N THR A 358 -13.34 -10.00 -15.08
CA THR A 358 -13.66 -9.08 -13.99
C THR A 358 -13.10 -7.69 -14.22
N PHE A 359 -13.63 -6.71 -13.48
CA PHE A 359 -13.02 -5.40 -13.31
C PHE A 359 -13.01 -5.02 -11.82
N ARG A 360 -12.20 -4.03 -11.48
CA ARG A 360 -12.01 -3.62 -10.07
C ARG A 360 -12.27 -2.15 -9.87
N ILE A 361 -12.89 -1.82 -8.73
CA ILE A 361 -13.12 -0.45 -8.27
C ILE A 361 -12.50 -0.32 -6.89
N GLY A 362 -11.54 0.61 -6.75
CA GLY A 362 -10.91 0.93 -5.48
C GLY A 362 -11.76 1.88 -4.64
N ASN A 363 -11.78 1.65 -3.34
CA ASN A 363 -12.58 2.40 -2.37
C ASN A 363 -11.76 3.38 -1.55
N ILE A 364 -10.46 3.47 -1.81
CA ILE A 364 -9.47 4.24 -1.05
C ILE A 364 -9.01 5.51 -1.78
N GLY A 365 -8.48 6.46 -1.04
CA GLY A 365 -8.05 7.76 -1.54
C GLY A 365 -8.87 8.90 -0.95
N ASP A 366 -8.68 10.10 -1.46
CA ASP A 366 -9.52 11.27 -1.19
C ASP A 366 -10.84 11.13 -1.97
N VAL A 367 -11.62 10.13 -1.57
CA VAL A 367 -12.93 9.77 -2.11
C VAL A 367 -13.89 9.46 -0.96
N HIS A 368 -15.15 9.80 -1.15
CA HIS A 368 -16.22 9.79 -0.14
C HIS A 368 -17.45 9.04 -0.64
N PRO A 369 -18.42 8.66 0.21
CA PRO A 369 -19.59 7.92 -0.19
C PRO A 369 -20.39 8.57 -1.33
N ASP A 370 -20.44 9.91 -1.39
CA ASP A 370 -21.10 10.62 -2.48
C ASP A 370 -20.46 10.44 -3.85
N ASP A 371 -19.13 10.23 -3.89
CA ASP A 371 -18.43 9.92 -5.13
C ASP A 371 -18.86 8.57 -5.70
N PHE A 372 -19.11 7.59 -4.82
CA PHE A 372 -19.59 6.27 -5.22
C PHE A 372 -21.07 6.31 -5.63
N ARG A 373 -21.92 7.14 -5.00
CA ARG A 373 -23.28 7.38 -5.48
C ARG A 373 -23.28 7.97 -6.89
N ARG A 374 -22.40 8.95 -7.15
CA ARG A 374 -22.24 9.55 -8.49
C ARG A 374 -21.70 8.53 -9.51
N LEU A 375 -20.77 7.66 -9.10
CA LEU A 375 -20.26 6.58 -9.95
C LEU A 375 -21.38 5.62 -10.36
N VAL A 376 -22.20 5.17 -9.39
CA VAL A 376 -23.32 4.25 -9.64
C VAL A 376 -24.34 4.86 -10.61
N GLU A 377 -24.70 6.14 -10.43
CA GLU A 377 -25.56 6.83 -11.39
C GLU A 377 -24.91 6.95 -12.78
N ALA A 378 -23.61 7.24 -12.83
CA ALA A 378 -22.88 7.28 -14.09
C ALA A 378 -22.84 5.92 -14.83
N ILE A 379 -22.78 4.80 -14.08
CA ILE A 379 -22.84 3.44 -14.64
C ILE A 379 -24.25 3.11 -15.12
N LYS A 380 -25.28 3.52 -14.40
CA LYS A 380 -26.70 3.30 -14.77
C LYS A 380 -27.07 3.93 -16.10
N GLU A 381 -26.40 4.99 -16.49
CA GLU A 381 -26.60 5.71 -17.76
C GLU A 381 -25.84 5.09 -18.95
N LEU A 382 -25.07 4.03 -18.75
CA LEU A 382 -24.30 3.33 -19.81
C LEU A 382 -25.05 2.13 -20.35
#